data_692b601f7e2456a21ea701294603d1a8
#
_entry.id   692b601f7e2456a21ea701294603d1a8
#
_cell.length_a   1.000
_cell.length_b   1.000
_cell.length_c   1.000
_cell.angle_alpha   90.00
_cell.angle_beta   90.00
_cell.angle_gamma   90.00
#
_symmetry.space_group_name_H-M   'P 1'
#
loop_
_entity.id
_entity.type
_entity.pdbx_description
1 polymer ?
#
loop_
_entity_poly.entity_id
_entity_poly.type
_entity_poly.pdbx_seq_one_letter_code
_entity_poly.pdbx_strand_id
1 'polypeptide(L)'
;MDEIVLKWVTVLSGILTVIVCVSVFFFPDIHERAVLAAEQQKEVGGGNLIATTANPKAVVEQSKDLNAQLKIALPEGISKADVEIENDYVTQTIYIKFAGGVDDYFEQYAIKGSSDHIASMAYYKDKEEGVIALQLDQVYELKNRFKKGSLYLDFIDPHDIYDKVIVVDAGHGSHAAGAVKLGISEKSLNLAIVQQLKKLFDEDKRRIRVYYTRTSDTNPTLDQRVQLANKANADLFISVHNNSDATGNFTKVKGTQVMYSESDDAKLSSKKLAEICLKNVVDTTGSENRGLLKGDSIYIIRTSKVPVALIEVGF
;
A
#
# COMPACT_ATOMS: atom_id res chain seq x y z
N MET A 1 -5.54 -8.77 26.34
CA MET A 1 -4.86 -8.02 25.26
C MET A 1 -3.40 -8.39 25.39
N ASP A 2 -2.84 -9.00 24.36
CA ASP A 2 -1.47 -9.48 24.45
C ASP A 2 -0.51 -8.31 24.69
N GLU A 3 0.26 -8.40 25.73
CA GLU A 3 1.31 -7.43 26.10
C GLU A 3 2.26 -7.17 24.90
N ILE A 4 2.36 -8.15 24.03
CA ILE A 4 3.09 -8.11 22.76
C ILE A 4 2.47 -7.08 21.80
N VAL A 5 1.15 -7.09 21.56
CA VAL A 5 0.48 -6.14 20.66
C VAL A 5 0.61 -4.71 21.19
N LEU A 6 0.47 -4.52 22.49
CA LEU A 6 0.63 -3.20 23.12
C LEU A 6 2.07 -2.67 22.97
N LYS A 7 3.08 -3.53 23.16
CA LYS A 7 4.50 -3.18 22.93
C LYS A 7 4.75 -2.80 21.48
N TRP A 8 4.14 -3.50 20.51
CA TRP A 8 4.31 -3.23 19.10
C TRP A 8 3.69 -1.89 18.69
N VAL A 9 2.49 -1.58 19.16
CA VAL A 9 1.86 -0.29 18.88
C VAL A 9 2.64 0.86 19.52
N THR A 10 3.19 0.67 20.71
CA THR A 10 4.03 1.68 21.39
C THR A 10 5.34 1.91 20.60
N VAL A 11 5.96 0.87 20.08
CA VAL A 11 7.16 1.00 19.25
C VAL A 11 6.86 1.71 17.93
N LEU A 12 5.76 1.35 17.26
CA LEU A 12 5.32 1.98 16.01
C LEU A 12 5.06 3.47 16.19
N SER A 13 4.36 3.85 17.25
CA SER A 13 4.09 5.26 17.53
C SER A 13 5.36 6.00 17.95
N GLY A 14 6.27 5.37 18.69
CA GLY A 14 7.58 5.94 19.01
C GLY A 14 8.45 6.17 17.76
N ILE A 15 8.46 5.24 16.81
CA ILE A 15 9.13 5.37 15.53
C ILE A 15 8.48 6.50 14.71
N LEU A 16 7.16 6.53 14.58
CA LEU A 16 6.44 7.58 13.87
C LEU A 16 6.80 8.96 14.44
N THR A 17 7.03 9.06 15.74
CA THR A 17 7.29 10.28 16.47
C THR A 17 8.71 10.82 16.26
N VAL A 18 9.73 9.97 16.26
CA VAL A 18 11.12 10.39 15.95
C VAL A 18 11.19 10.99 14.55
N ILE A 19 10.40 10.48 13.62
CA ILE A 19 10.38 10.93 12.22
C ILE A 19 9.72 12.31 12.09
N VAL A 20 8.64 12.56 12.78
CA VAL A 20 7.98 13.87 12.75
C VAL A 20 8.93 14.96 13.24
N CYS A 21 9.69 14.70 14.32
CA CYS A 21 10.67 15.64 14.81
C CYS A 21 11.82 15.90 13.83
N VAL A 22 12.33 14.84 13.17
CA VAL A 22 13.44 14.96 12.23
C VAL A 22 13.02 15.67 10.95
N SER A 23 11.84 15.36 10.40
CA SER A 23 11.39 15.96 9.13
C SER A 23 11.00 17.44 9.26
N VAL A 24 10.45 17.86 10.39
CA VAL A 24 10.04 19.27 10.59
C VAL A 24 11.23 20.18 10.87
N PHE A 25 12.29 19.68 11.53
CA PHE A 25 13.41 20.53 11.97
C PHE A 25 14.65 20.50 11.09
N PHE A 26 14.85 19.49 10.24
CA PHE A 26 16.13 19.26 9.55
C PHE A 26 16.12 19.33 8.01
N PHE A 27 14.98 19.52 7.35
CA PHE A 27 14.94 19.53 5.88
C PHE A 27 14.19 20.71 5.28
N PRO A 28 14.81 21.89 5.14
CA PRO A 28 14.26 22.97 4.30
C PRO A 28 14.25 22.65 2.80
N ASP A 29 15.03 21.65 2.32
CA ASP A 29 15.25 21.36 0.89
C ASP A 29 14.29 20.31 0.30
N ILE A 30 13.23 19.90 1.01
CA ILE A 30 12.27 18.89 0.50
C ILE A 30 11.49 19.41 -0.72
N HIS A 31 11.37 20.71 -0.87
CA HIS A 31 10.62 21.35 -1.96
C HIS A 31 11.23 21.10 -3.35
N GLU A 32 12.53 21.15 -3.49
CA GLU A 32 13.23 20.96 -4.78
C GLU A 32 13.16 19.50 -5.30
N ARG A 33 13.22 18.52 -4.41
CA ARG A 33 13.23 17.10 -4.78
C ARG A 33 11.84 16.57 -5.13
N ALA A 34 10.78 17.11 -4.55
CA ALA A 34 9.41 16.71 -4.86
C ALA A 34 8.97 17.20 -6.25
N VAL A 35 9.44 18.37 -6.69
CA VAL A 35 9.15 18.92 -8.01
C VAL A 35 9.81 18.09 -9.13
N LEU A 36 11.04 17.63 -8.93
CA LEU A 36 11.77 16.81 -9.90
C LEU A 36 11.16 15.42 -10.10
N ALA A 37 10.56 14.83 -9.06
CA ALA A 37 9.90 13.53 -9.16
C ALA A 37 8.54 13.62 -9.90
N ALA A 38 7.83 14.74 -9.80
CA ALA A 38 6.54 14.95 -10.45
C ALA A 38 6.67 15.18 -11.98
N GLU A 39 7.80 15.67 -12.46
CA GLU A 39 8.04 15.90 -13.89
C GLU A 39 8.35 14.61 -14.67
N GLN A 40 8.85 13.56 -14.01
CA GLN A 40 9.18 12.28 -14.66
C GLN A 40 7.96 11.37 -14.93
N GLN A 41 6.78 11.65 -14.37
CA GLN A 41 5.57 10.82 -14.56
C GLN A 41 4.64 11.29 -15.70
N LYS A 42 5.05 12.23 -16.53
CA LYS A 42 4.16 12.86 -17.55
C LYS A 42 4.07 12.16 -18.90
N GLU A 43 4.73 11.04 -19.12
CA GLU A 43 4.65 10.30 -20.38
C GLU A 43 4.35 8.80 -20.19
N VAL A 44 3.10 8.47 -19.91
CA VAL A 44 2.55 7.18 -20.36
C VAL A 44 1.49 7.50 -21.41
N GLY A 45 1.88 7.32 -22.66
CA GLY A 45 1.07 7.63 -23.84
C GLY A 45 -0.22 6.79 -23.84
N GLY A 46 -1.34 7.48 -24.05
CA GLY A 46 -2.64 6.86 -24.30
C GLY A 46 -2.68 6.16 -25.65
N GLY A 47 -2.31 4.88 -25.68
CA GLY A 47 -2.68 3.97 -26.75
C GLY A 47 -3.94 3.23 -26.31
N ASN A 48 -4.88 2.97 -27.24
CA ASN A 48 -6.01 2.07 -26.99
C ASN A 48 -5.46 0.65 -26.84
N LEU A 49 -5.11 0.25 -25.64
CA LEU A 49 -4.72 -1.12 -25.30
C LEU A 49 -5.97 -1.98 -25.33
N ILE A 50 -6.04 -2.93 -26.28
CA ILE A 50 -7.10 -3.93 -26.32
C ILE A 50 -6.71 -5.01 -25.32
N ALA A 51 -7.35 -4.98 -24.15
CA ALA A 51 -7.15 -6.00 -23.14
C ALA A 51 -8.13 -7.17 -23.36
N THR A 52 -7.62 -8.38 -23.46
CA THR A 52 -8.43 -9.60 -23.41
C THR A 52 -8.61 -10.00 -21.95
N THR A 53 -9.84 -9.92 -21.43
CA THR A 53 -10.15 -10.39 -20.08
C THR A 53 -10.61 -11.84 -20.13
N ALA A 54 -10.21 -12.61 -19.12
CA ALA A 54 -10.59 -14.02 -19.01
C ALA A 54 -11.08 -14.37 -17.61
N ASN A 55 -12.02 -15.31 -17.56
CA ASN A 55 -12.43 -15.94 -16.31
C ASN A 55 -11.34 -16.95 -15.88
N PRO A 56 -10.71 -16.79 -14.71
CA PRO A 56 -9.64 -17.70 -14.28
C PRO A 56 -10.05 -19.17 -14.27
N LYS A 57 -11.29 -19.47 -13.88
CA LYS A 57 -11.82 -20.85 -13.86
C LYS A 57 -11.97 -21.48 -15.23
N ALA A 58 -12.08 -20.67 -16.29
CA ALA A 58 -12.17 -21.15 -17.67
C ALA A 58 -10.79 -21.34 -18.33
N VAL A 59 -9.80 -20.56 -17.92
CA VAL A 59 -8.47 -20.49 -18.55
C VAL A 59 -7.43 -21.33 -17.81
N VAL A 60 -7.54 -21.44 -16.47
CA VAL A 60 -6.58 -22.21 -15.67
C VAL A 60 -6.95 -23.69 -15.68
N GLU A 61 -6.15 -24.50 -16.34
CA GLU A 61 -6.26 -25.97 -16.28
C GLU A 61 -5.90 -26.46 -14.88
N GLN A 62 -6.86 -27.09 -14.20
CA GLN A 62 -6.64 -27.63 -12.86
C GLN A 62 -5.53 -28.69 -12.87
N SER A 63 -4.53 -28.55 -12.01
CA SER A 63 -3.42 -29.49 -11.89
C SER A 63 -2.96 -29.59 -10.43
N LYS A 64 -3.00 -30.81 -9.88
CA LYS A 64 -2.57 -31.10 -8.51
C LYS A 64 -1.10 -31.50 -8.41
N ASP A 65 -0.46 -31.83 -9.53
CA ASP A 65 0.91 -32.38 -9.56
C ASP A 65 1.97 -31.27 -9.77
N LEU A 66 1.57 -30.01 -9.73
CA LEU A 66 2.50 -28.90 -9.82
C LEU A 66 3.15 -28.67 -8.44
N ASN A 67 4.48 -28.58 -8.45
CA ASN A 67 5.20 -28.09 -7.28
C ASN A 67 5.16 -26.55 -7.24
N ALA A 68 3.97 -25.98 -7.39
CA ALA A 68 3.60 -24.56 -7.30
C ALA A 68 2.07 -24.43 -7.41
N GLN A 69 1.51 -23.31 -6.98
CA GLN A 69 0.08 -23.05 -7.12
C GLN A 69 -0.32 -22.70 -8.55
N LEU A 70 0.54 -22.00 -9.29
CA LEU A 70 0.29 -21.63 -10.68
C LEU A 70 1.54 -21.84 -11.55
N LYS A 71 1.33 -22.35 -12.76
CA LYS A 71 2.33 -22.44 -13.82
C LYS A 71 1.82 -21.69 -15.04
N ILE A 72 2.59 -20.73 -15.52
CA ILE A 72 2.32 -19.89 -16.67
C ILE A 72 3.34 -20.23 -17.76
N ALA A 73 2.89 -20.76 -18.90
CA ALA A 73 3.76 -20.99 -20.04
C ALA A 73 4.08 -19.63 -20.70
N LEU A 74 5.30 -19.44 -21.15
CA LEU A 74 5.70 -18.21 -21.83
C LEU A 74 6.07 -18.52 -23.29
N PRO A 75 6.01 -17.51 -24.18
CA PRO A 75 6.39 -17.67 -25.57
C PRO A 75 7.79 -18.27 -25.73
N GLU A 76 8.00 -18.96 -26.87
CA GLU A 76 9.27 -19.61 -27.16
C GLU A 76 10.41 -18.56 -27.22
N GLY A 77 11.56 -18.92 -26.69
CA GLY A 77 12.73 -18.02 -26.65
C GLY A 77 12.78 -17.08 -25.44
N ILE A 78 11.70 -16.94 -24.67
CA ILE A 78 11.70 -16.10 -23.46
C ILE A 78 12.53 -16.74 -22.36
N SER A 79 13.53 -16.01 -21.90
CA SER A 79 14.40 -16.35 -20.76
C SER A 79 13.94 -15.64 -19.47
N LYS A 80 14.53 -16.00 -18.35
CA LYS A 80 14.27 -15.31 -17.08
C LYS A 80 14.58 -13.81 -17.12
N ALA A 81 15.57 -13.41 -17.92
CA ALA A 81 15.99 -12.01 -18.03
C ALA A 81 14.97 -11.15 -18.81
N ASP A 82 14.11 -11.79 -19.59
CA ASP A 82 13.09 -11.14 -20.41
C ASP A 82 11.74 -11.04 -19.68
N VAL A 83 11.67 -11.43 -18.40
CA VAL A 83 10.45 -11.42 -17.60
C VAL A 83 10.60 -10.49 -16.40
N GLU A 84 9.75 -9.48 -16.33
CA GLU A 84 9.57 -8.62 -15.16
C GLU A 84 8.29 -9.02 -14.43
N ILE A 85 8.35 -9.08 -13.11
CA ILE A 85 7.18 -9.36 -12.25
C ILE A 85 7.04 -8.21 -11.26
N GLU A 86 5.90 -7.54 -11.33
CA GLU A 86 5.51 -6.47 -10.42
C GLU A 86 4.32 -6.93 -9.57
N ASN A 87 4.44 -6.83 -8.25
CA ASN A 87 3.33 -7.08 -7.33
C ASN A 87 2.82 -5.74 -6.81
N ASP A 88 1.74 -5.23 -7.40
CA ASP A 88 1.06 -4.03 -6.92
C ASP A 88 0.10 -4.41 -5.79
N TYR A 89 0.58 -4.27 -4.56
CA TYR A 89 -0.21 -4.56 -3.37
C TYR A 89 -1.41 -3.63 -3.21
N VAL A 90 -1.36 -2.41 -3.74
CA VAL A 90 -2.43 -1.41 -3.60
C VAL A 90 -3.66 -1.80 -4.41
N THR A 91 -3.44 -2.34 -5.61
CA THR A 91 -4.51 -2.85 -6.47
C THR A 91 -4.70 -4.37 -6.34
N GLN A 92 -3.86 -5.06 -5.55
CA GLN A 92 -3.78 -6.51 -5.45
C GLN A 92 -3.61 -7.17 -6.82
N THR A 93 -2.76 -6.59 -7.66
CA THR A 93 -2.55 -7.06 -9.02
C THR A 93 -1.09 -7.46 -9.23
N ILE A 94 -0.87 -8.65 -9.76
CA ILE A 94 0.45 -9.08 -10.22
C ILE A 94 0.51 -8.85 -11.72
N TYR A 95 1.47 -8.05 -12.15
CA TYR A 95 1.80 -7.86 -13.56
C TYR A 95 3.01 -8.71 -13.91
N ILE A 96 2.84 -9.54 -14.94
CA ILE A 96 3.90 -10.37 -15.53
C ILE A 96 4.14 -9.84 -16.92
N LYS A 97 5.22 -9.10 -17.08
CA LYS A 97 5.63 -8.48 -18.34
C LYS A 97 6.71 -9.35 -18.98
N PHE A 98 6.63 -9.57 -20.29
CA PHE A 98 7.62 -10.34 -21.04
C PHE A 98 7.78 -9.81 -22.46
N ALA A 99 8.99 -9.90 -23.00
CA ALA A 99 9.27 -9.53 -24.38
C ALA A 99 8.55 -10.47 -25.36
N GLY A 100 8.33 -10.04 -26.59
CA GLY A 100 7.71 -10.86 -27.63
C GLY A 100 6.22 -11.13 -27.36
N GLY A 101 5.45 -10.09 -27.04
CA GLY A 101 4.01 -10.19 -26.84
C GLY A 101 3.29 -10.78 -28.05
N VAL A 102 2.33 -11.69 -27.81
CA VAL A 102 1.48 -12.37 -28.81
C VAL A 102 0.10 -11.73 -28.85
N ASP A 103 -0.65 -11.91 -29.94
CA ASP A 103 -1.94 -11.22 -30.07
C ASP A 103 -3.03 -11.84 -29.21
N ASP A 104 -2.96 -13.15 -28.95
CA ASP A 104 -3.94 -13.87 -28.14
C ASP A 104 -3.26 -14.90 -27.23
N TYR A 105 -2.87 -14.43 -26.05
CA TYR A 105 -2.09 -15.25 -25.12
C TYR A 105 -2.90 -16.44 -24.58
N PHE A 106 -4.14 -16.22 -24.15
CA PHE A 106 -4.91 -17.27 -23.47
C PHE A 106 -5.33 -18.42 -24.39
N GLU A 107 -5.40 -18.19 -25.70
CA GLU A 107 -5.65 -19.25 -26.66
C GLU A 107 -4.40 -20.07 -27.00
N GLN A 108 -3.22 -19.45 -26.96
CA GLN A 108 -1.97 -20.04 -27.41
C GLN A 108 -1.16 -20.70 -26.27
N TYR A 109 -1.31 -20.24 -25.04
CA TYR A 109 -0.45 -20.65 -23.92
C TYR A 109 -1.27 -21.13 -22.73
N ALA A 110 -0.95 -22.34 -22.25
CA ALA A 110 -1.64 -22.96 -21.14
C ALA A 110 -1.20 -22.34 -19.79
N ILE A 111 -2.16 -22.05 -18.94
CA ILE A 111 -1.97 -21.76 -17.52
C ILE A 111 -2.49 -22.98 -16.75
N LYS A 112 -1.67 -23.53 -15.86
CA LYS A 112 -1.99 -24.73 -15.08
C LYS A 112 -1.88 -24.49 -13.59
N GLY A 113 -2.72 -25.13 -12.79
CA GLY A 113 -2.67 -25.05 -11.33
C GLY A 113 -4.02 -24.81 -10.68
N SER A 114 -4.09 -23.92 -9.68
CA SER A 114 -5.31 -23.47 -9.06
C SER A 114 -5.60 -21.99 -9.36
N SER A 115 -6.86 -21.67 -9.57
CA SER A 115 -7.34 -20.29 -9.69
C SER A 115 -7.94 -19.73 -8.40
N ASP A 116 -7.81 -20.41 -7.26
CA ASP A 116 -8.52 -20.09 -6.03
C ASP A 116 -8.21 -18.69 -5.49
N HIS A 117 -7.00 -18.18 -5.73
CA HIS A 117 -6.57 -16.83 -5.30
C HIS A 117 -6.70 -15.76 -6.38
N ILE A 118 -7.23 -16.11 -7.55
CA ILE A 118 -7.29 -15.21 -8.70
C ILE A 118 -8.73 -14.78 -8.93
N ALA A 119 -9.04 -13.52 -8.70
CA ALA A 119 -10.37 -12.94 -8.90
C ALA A 119 -10.66 -12.70 -10.39
N SER A 120 -9.68 -12.19 -11.14
CA SER A 120 -9.76 -12.00 -12.58
C SER A 120 -8.39 -12.04 -13.23
N MET A 121 -8.35 -12.25 -14.54
CA MET A 121 -7.14 -12.25 -15.35
C MET A 121 -7.35 -11.37 -16.57
N ALA A 122 -6.30 -10.69 -16.98
CA ALA A 122 -6.28 -9.98 -18.26
C ALA A 122 -4.92 -10.20 -18.95
N TYR A 123 -4.95 -10.15 -20.25
CA TYR A 123 -3.75 -10.07 -21.07
C TYR A 123 -3.88 -8.88 -22.01
N TYR A 124 -2.81 -8.16 -22.18
CA TYR A 124 -2.70 -7.11 -23.19
C TYR A 124 -1.28 -7.05 -23.74
N LYS A 125 -1.19 -6.58 -24.98
CA LYS A 125 0.07 -6.35 -25.66
C LYS A 125 0.34 -4.83 -25.66
N ASP A 126 1.47 -4.44 -25.13
CA ASP A 126 1.98 -3.07 -25.23
C ASP A 126 3.24 -3.07 -26.08
N LYS A 127 3.11 -2.59 -27.33
CA LYS A 127 4.18 -2.60 -28.33
C LYS A 127 4.67 -4.05 -28.58
N GLU A 128 5.90 -4.33 -28.14
CA GLU A 128 6.53 -5.65 -28.27
C GLU A 128 6.47 -6.46 -26.96
N GLU A 129 5.82 -5.93 -25.92
CA GLU A 129 5.68 -6.61 -24.63
C GLU A 129 4.29 -7.24 -24.48
N GLY A 130 4.26 -8.46 -23.94
CA GLY A 130 3.05 -9.08 -23.45
C GLY A 130 2.94 -8.86 -21.94
N VAL A 131 1.75 -8.50 -21.46
CA VAL A 131 1.49 -8.29 -20.03
C VAL A 131 0.31 -9.14 -19.60
N ILE A 132 0.56 -10.06 -18.67
CA ILE A 132 -0.49 -10.79 -17.96
C ILE A 132 -0.73 -10.08 -16.64
N ALA A 133 -1.95 -9.64 -16.40
CA ALA A 133 -2.41 -9.07 -15.14
C ALA A 133 -3.27 -10.09 -14.40
N LEU A 134 -2.84 -10.45 -13.18
CA LEU A 134 -3.56 -11.33 -12.27
C LEU A 134 -4.11 -10.50 -11.13
N GLN A 135 -5.43 -10.24 -11.13
CA GLN A 135 -6.11 -9.62 -10.00
C GLN A 135 -6.35 -10.66 -8.92
N LEU A 136 -5.83 -10.42 -7.72
CA LEU A 136 -5.95 -11.34 -6.59
C LEU A 136 -7.14 -10.99 -5.69
N ASP A 137 -7.66 -11.97 -4.98
CA ASP A 137 -8.75 -11.81 -4.01
C ASP A 137 -8.27 -11.16 -2.70
N GLN A 138 -7.01 -11.41 -2.31
CA GLN A 138 -6.35 -10.87 -1.12
C GLN A 138 -4.97 -10.29 -1.48
N VAL A 139 -4.27 -9.80 -0.47
CA VAL A 139 -2.84 -9.43 -0.58
C VAL A 139 -2.00 -10.66 -0.29
N TYR A 140 -1.10 -10.99 -1.21
CA TYR A 140 -0.17 -12.11 -1.06
C TYR A 140 1.28 -11.67 -1.29
N GLU A 141 2.19 -12.27 -0.56
CA GLU A 141 3.60 -12.29 -0.92
C GLU A 141 3.80 -13.32 -2.04
N LEU A 142 4.64 -12.97 -3.00
CA LEU A 142 4.86 -13.79 -4.18
C LEU A 142 6.19 -14.53 -4.09
N LYS A 143 6.14 -15.85 -4.20
CA LYS A 143 7.32 -16.65 -4.50
C LYS A 143 7.26 -17.10 -5.96
N ASN A 144 8.31 -16.84 -6.69
CA ASN A 144 8.37 -17.20 -8.10
C ASN A 144 9.63 -17.98 -8.46
N ARG A 145 9.54 -18.77 -9.50
CA ARG A 145 10.67 -19.43 -10.15
C ARG A 145 10.42 -19.61 -11.64
N PHE A 146 11.48 -19.47 -12.41
CA PHE A 146 11.47 -19.71 -13.85
C PHE A 146 12.12 -21.05 -14.16
N LYS A 147 11.48 -21.90 -14.98
CA LYS A 147 12.01 -23.19 -15.40
C LYS A 147 11.43 -23.61 -16.75
N LYS A 148 12.30 -23.95 -17.69
CA LYS A 148 11.92 -24.51 -19.00
C LYS A 148 10.82 -23.70 -19.72
N GLY A 149 11.02 -22.39 -19.90
CA GLY A 149 10.07 -21.50 -20.58
C GLY A 149 8.74 -21.31 -19.85
N SER A 150 8.70 -21.58 -18.56
CA SER A 150 7.50 -21.37 -17.74
C SER A 150 7.84 -20.67 -16.45
N LEU A 151 6.93 -19.79 -16.02
CA LEU A 151 6.94 -19.14 -14.73
C LEU A 151 6.05 -19.94 -13.78
N TYR A 152 6.56 -20.17 -12.57
CA TYR A 152 5.84 -20.84 -11.48
C TYR A 152 5.65 -19.84 -10.35
N LEU A 153 4.44 -19.74 -9.84
CA LEU A 153 4.05 -18.78 -8.80
C LEU A 153 3.43 -19.52 -7.61
N ASP A 154 3.78 -19.06 -6.41
CA ASP A 154 3.11 -19.39 -5.17
C ASP A 154 2.67 -18.11 -4.48
N PHE A 155 1.41 -18.03 -4.08
CA PHE A 155 0.80 -16.93 -3.35
C PHE A 155 0.80 -17.29 -1.86
N ILE A 156 1.52 -16.52 -1.05
CA ILE A 156 1.75 -16.82 0.36
C ILE A 156 1.06 -15.75 1.20
N ASP A 157 0.22 -16.18 2.14
CA ASP A 157 -0.39 -15.25 3.09
C ASP A 157 0.73 -14.52 3.86
N PRO A 158 0.70 -13.19 3.97
CA PRO A 158 1.71 -12.45 4.71
C PRO A 158 1.90 -12.95 6.16
N HIS A 159 0.85 -13.42 6.84
CA HIS A 159 0.93 -13.96 8.20
C HIS A 159 1.63 -15.33 8.30
N ASP A 160 1.80 -16.04 7.18
CA ASP A 160 2.63 -17.25 7.16
C ASP A 160 4.14 -16.92 7.21
N ILE A 161 4.50 -15.69 6.82
CA ILE A 161 5.90 -15.22 6.78
C ILE A 161 6.21 -14.29 7.94
N TYR A 162 5.28 -13.38 8.27
CA TYR A 162 5.51 -12.28 9.20
C TYR A 162 4.64 -12.41 10.45
N ASP A 163 5.20 -12.03 11.59
CA ASP A 163 4.49 -12.06 12.87
C ASP A 163 3.48 -10.91 12.99
N LYS A 164 3.70 -9.82 12.24
CA LYS A 164 2.83 -8.66 12.15
C LYS A 164 2.76 -8.10 10.75
N VAL A 165 1.55 -7.70 10.36
CA VAL A 165 1.25 -7.04 9.09
C VAL A 165 0.63 -5.67 9.39
N ILE A 166 1.22 -4.62 8.84
CA ILE A 166 0.81 -3.25 9.10
C ILE A 166 0.59 -2.54 7.77
N VAL A 167 -0.45 -1.74 7.68
CA VAL A 167 -0.64 -0.84 6.54
C VAL A 167 -0.48 0.61 7.00
N VAL A 168 0.36 1.34 6.28
CA VAL A 168 0.58 2.77 6.49
C VAL A 168 0.12 3.54 5.26
N ASP A 169 -0.75 4.49 5.49
CA ASP A 169 -1.30 5.37 4.47
C ASP A 169 -0.69 6.77 4.58
N ALA A 170 -0.18 7.29 3.47
CA ALA A 170 0.14 8.70 3.35
C ALA A 170 -1.05 9.42 2.72
N GLY A 171 -1.81 10.16 3.51
CA GLY A 171 -3.02 10.86 3.06
C GLY A 171 -2.78 11.78 1.86
N HIS A 172 -3.83 11.95 1.02
CA HIS A 172 -3.76 12.73 -0.21
C HIS A 172 -2.77 12.19 -1.26
N GLY A 173 -2.38 13.01 -2.24
CA GLY A 173 -1.42 12.65 -3.29
C GLY A 173 -1.80 13.19 -4.67
N SER A 174 -0.84 13.33 -5.57
CA SER A 174 -1.01 13.86 -6.92
C SER A 174 -1.87 15.14 -6.93
N HIS A 175 -3.02 15.14 -7.62
CA HIS A 175 -3.93 16.28 -7.70
C HIS A 175 -4.68 16.60 -6.39
N ALA A 176 -4.75 15.68 -5.44
CA ALA A 176 -5.32 15.90 -4.11
C ALA A 176 -4.25 16.46 -3.16
N ALA A 177 -4.07 17.77 -3.17
CA ALA A 177 -3.01 18.42 -2.38
C ALA A 177 -3.22 18.33 -0.86
N GLY A 178 -4.48 18.14 -0.39
CA GLY A 178 -4.84 18.39 1.01
C GLY A 178 -4.77 19.90 1.33
N ALA A 179 -4.49 20.24 2.58
CA ALA A 179 -4.24 21.60 2.99
C ALA A 179 -2.99 22.16 2.31
N VAL A 180 -3.04 23.42 1.89
CA VAL A 180 -1.89 24.13 1.27
C VAL A 180 -1.67 25.45 1.96
N LYS A 181 -0.46 25.68 2.47
CA LYS A 181 -0.06 26.94 3.10
C LYS A 181 1.41 27.24 2.83
N LEU A 182 1.72 28.50 2.48
CA LEU A 182 3.09 28.96 2.19
C LEU A 182 3.84 28.09 1.16
N GLY A 183 3.13 27.55 0.16
CA GLY A 183 3.73 26.66 -0.83
C GLY A 183 3.95 25.20 -0.36
N ILE A 184 3.63 24.90 0.89
CA ILE A 184 3.72 23.53 1.43
C ILE A 184 2.34 22.88 1.36
N SER A 185 2.26 21.66 0.80
CA SER A 185 1.04 20.88 0.74
C SER A 185 1.04 19.76 1.78
N GLU A 186 -0.12 19.47 2.31
CA GLU A 186 -0.33 18.35 3.23
C GLU A 186 0.14 17.02 2.64
N LYS A 187 -0.16 16.76 1.36
CA LYS A 187 0.28 15.54 0.67
C LYS A 187 1.79 15.32 0.75
N SER A 188 2.57 16.41 0.65
CA SER A 188 4.03 16.35 0.67
C SER A 188 4.56 16.07 2.07
N LEU A 189 3.94 16.64 3.10
CA LEU A 189 4.28 16.36 4.49
C LEU A 189 3.95 14.91 4.86
N ASN A 190 2.76 14.45 4.51
CA ASN A 190 2.33 13.08 4.78
C ASN A 190 3.28 12.07 4.11
N LEU A 191 3.63 12.31 2.84
CA LEU A 191 4.57 11.46 2.11
C LEU A 191 5.96 11.45 2.75
N ALA A 192 6.48 12.61 3.13
CA ALA A 192 7.79 12.73 3.77
C ALA A 192 7.85 11.94 5.10
N ILE A 193 6.81 12.05 5.92
CA ILE A 193 6.69 11.28 7.18
C ILE A 193 6.71 9.77 6.87
N VAL A 194 5.88 9.32 5.93
CA VAL A 194 5.77 7.90 5.57
C VAL A 194 7.07 7.37 4.96
N GLN A 195 7.76 8.14 4.13
CA GLN A 195 9.07 7.75 3.59
C GLN A 195 10.15 7.59 4.66
N GLN A 196 10.16 8.42 5.69
CA GLN A 196 11.08 8.25 6.83
C GLN A 196 10.70 7.00 7.63
N LEU A 197 9.40 6.79 7.89
CA LEU A 197 8.91 5.59 8.55
C LEU A 197 9.34 4.32 7.78
N LYS A 198 9.21 4.35 6.45
CA LYS A 198 9.64 3.24 5.59
C LYS A 198 11.13 2.92 5.78
N LYS A 199 12.01 3.91 5.78
CA LYS A 199 13.45 3.68 6.00
C LYS A 199 13.73 2.94 7.31
N LEU A 200 13.04 3.32 8.40
CA LEU A 200 13.23 2.67 9.69
C LEU A 200 12.73 1.23 9.70
N PHE A 201 11.60 0.96 9.03
CA PHE A 201 11.11 -0.42 8.91
C PHE A 201 11.92 -1.27 7.95
N ASP A 202 12.51 -0.70 6.91
CA ASP A 202 13.41 -1.41 5.99
C ASP A 202 14.69 -1.88 6.71
N GLU A 203 15.13 -1.15 7.75
CA GLU A 203 16.28 -1.50 8.59
C GLU A 203 15.91 -2.45 9.76
N ASP A 204 14.62 -2.61 10.04
CA ASP A 204 14.13 -3.44 11.15
C ASP A 204 14.26 -4.92 10.82
N LYS A 205 14.91 -5.65 11.72
CA LYS A 205 15.14 -7.10 11.56
C LYS A 205 14.02 -7.97 12.12
N ARG A 206 12.98 -7.38 12.69
CA ARG A 206 11.82 -8.10 13.20
C ARG A 206 10.98 -8.62 12.04
N ARG A 207 10.24 -9.68 12.27
CA ARG A 207 9.32 -10.26 11.28
C ARG A 207 8.03 -9.44 11.18
N ILE A 208 8.18 -8.19 10.71
CA ILE A 208 7.07 -7.25 10.48
C ILE A 208 7.03 -6.93 8.99
N ARG A 209 5.85 -7.04 8.40
CA ARG A 209 5.57 -6.52 7.06
C ARG A 209 4.85 -5.19 7.15
N VAL A 210 5.36 -4.18 6.47
CA VAL A 210 4.66 -2.92 6.31
C VAL A 210 4.34 -2.70 4.84
N TYR A 211 3.06 -2.57 4.53
CA TYR A 211 2.59 -2.13 3.22
C TYR A 211 2.28 -0.64 3.28
N TYR A 212 2.54 0.05 2.18
CA TYR A 212 2.32 1.49 2.05
C TYR A 212 1.32 1.74 0.94
N THR A 213 0.33 2.61 1.18
CA THR A 213 -0.64 2.98 0.13
C THR A 213 0.04 3.77 -0.98
N ARG A 214 1.08 4.54 -0.65
CA ARG A 214 1.96 5.21 -1.59
C ARG A 214 3.32 5.52 -0.98
N THR A 215 4.34 5.51 -1.81
CA THR A 215 5.72 5.92 -1.48
C THR A 215 6.25 7.00 -2.42
N SER A 216 5.40 7.43 -3.35
CA SER A 216 5.64 8.53 -4.31
C SER A 216 4.41 9.44 -4.36
N ASP A 217 4.43 10.47 -5.22
CA ASP A 217 3.30 11.40 -5.36
C ASP A 217 2.18 10.82 -6.25
N THR A 218 1.73 9.62 -5.94
CA THR A 218 0.53 8.99 -6.50
C THR A 218 -0.67 9.26 -5.61
N ASN A 219 -1.89 9.04 -6.13
CA ASN A 219 -3.12 9.24 -5.38
C ASN A 219 -4.04 8.01 -5.46
N PRO A 220 -3.77 6.95 -4.70
CA PRO A 220 -4.70 5.83 -4.57
C PRO A 220 -6.07 6.32 -4.11
N THR A 221 -7.14 5.73 -4.63
CA THR A 221 -8.49 6.04 -4.18
C THR A 221 -8.70 5.67 -2.72
N LEU A 222 -9.68 6.25 -2.05
CA LEU A 222 -10.00 5.90 -0.66
C LEU A 222 -10.30 4.40 -0.50
N ASP A 223 -10.95 3.80 -1.51
CA ASP A 223 -11.21 2.38 -1.52
C ASP A 223 -9.92 1.56 -1.62
N GLN A 224 -9.02 1.88 -2.54
CA GLN A 224 -7.73 1.20 -2.66
C GLN A 224 -6.91 1.25 -1.35
N ARG A 225 -6.92 2.40 -0.66
CA ARG A 225 -6.21 2.55 0.63
C ARG A 225 -6.75 1.58 1.69
N VAL A 226 -8.06 1.54 1.87
CA VAL A 226 -8.67 0.67 2.89
C VAL A 226 -8.69 -0.80 2.46
N GLN A 227 -8.85 -1.09 1.17
CA GLN A 227 -8.78 -2.47 0.67
C GLN A 227 -7.40 -3.08 0.85
N LEU A 228 -6.33 -2.30 0.71
CA LEU A 228 -4.99 -2.79 1.04
C LEU A 228 -4.93 -3.32 2.47
N ALA A 229 -5.47 -2.57 3.44
CA ALA A 229 -5.50 -3.01 4.84
C ALA A 229 -6.42 -4.22 5.07
N ASN A 230 -7.62 -4.17 4.51
CA ASN A 230 -8.61 -5.24 4.68
C ASN A 230 -8.17 -6.55 4.04
N LYS A 231 -7.62 -6.49 2.83
CA LYS A 231 -7.19 -7.67 2.06
C LYS A 231 -5.84 -8.22 2.49
N ALA A 232 -5.00 -7.41 3.14
CA ALA A 232 -3.80 -7.88 3.82
C ALA A 232 -4.12 -8.50 5.19
N ASN A 233 -5.38 -8.46 5.64
CA ASN A 233 -5.79 -8.82 6.99
C ASN A 233 -4.86 -8.16 8.04
N ALA A 234 -4.60 -6.86 7.87
CA ALA A 234 -3.57 -6.16 8.62
C ALA A 234 -3.88 -6.15 10.13
N ASP A 235 -2.84 -6.28 10.96
CA ASP A 235 -2.98 -6.10 12.41
C ASP A 235 -3.33 -4.64 12.76
N LEU A 236 -2.84 -3.68 11.94
CA LEU A 236 -3.04 -2.24 12.14
C LEU A 236 -3.12 -1.51 10.80
N PHE A 237 -4.01 -0.51 10.72
CA PHE A 237 -4.07 0.46 9.64
C PHE A 237 -3.88 1.87 10.19
N ILE A 238 -2.81 2.55 9.78
CA ILE A 238 -2.46 3.90 10.24
C ILE A 238 -2.43 4.84 9.05
N SER A 239 -3.28 5.88 9.08
CA SER A 239 -3.29 6.94 8.08
C SER A 239 -2.67 8.20 8.65
N VAL A 240 -1.76 8.81 7.90
CA VAL A 240 -0.99 10.00 8.30
C VAL A 240 -1.50 11.20 7.54
N HIS A 241 -1.92 12.22 8.27
CA HIS A 241 -2.45 13.48 7.81
C HIS A 241 -1.84 14.67 8.56
N ASN A 242 -2.03 15.86 8.02
CA ASN A 242 -1.75 17.12 8.69
C ASN A 242 -2.94 18.05 8.46
N ASN A 243 -3.63 18.39 9.51
CA ASN A 243 -4.87 19.14 9.48
C ASN A 243 -4.67 20.62 9.11
N SER A 244 -5.75 21.28 8.83
CA SER A 244 -5.80 22.74 8.66
C SER A 244 -7.04 23.32 9.30
N ASP A 245 -6.98 24.60 9.65
CA ASP A 245 -8.15 25.34 10.03
C ASP A 245 -9.11 25.50 8.84
N ALA A 246 -10.39 25.30 9.08
CA ALA A 246 -11.44 25.40 8.06
C ALA A 246 -11.51 26.78 7.37
N THR A 247 -10.96 27.82 7.98
CA THR A 247 -10.96 29.19 7.42
C THR A 247 -9.88 29.40 6.38
N GLY A 248 -8.89 28.50 6.28
CA GLY A 248 -7.71 28.66 5.41
C GLY A 248 -6.79 29.83 5.78
N ASN A 249 -7.07 30.54 6.87
CA ASN A 249 -6.26 31.63 7.38
C ASN A 249 -5.16 31.15 8.32
N PHE A 250 -4.18 32.02 8.61
CA PHE A 250 -3.27 31.77 9.71
C PHE A 250 -4.04 31.85 11.03
N THR A 251 -4.07 30.75 11.74
CA THR A 251 -4.70 30.69 13.07
C THR A 251 -3.67 30.26 14.09
N LYS A 252 -4.04 30.37 15.37
CA LYS A 252 -3.25 29.84 16.48
C LYS A 252 -3.56 28.37 16.76
N VAL A 253 -4.39 27.74 15.92
CA VAL A 253 -4.74 26.33 16.07
C VAL A 253 -3.51 25.48 15.72
N LYS A 254 -3.12 24.64 16.64
CA LYS A 254 -1.97 23.74 16.53
C LYS A 254 -2.21 22.50 17.38
N GLY A 255 -1.42 21.47 17.20
CA GLY A 255 -1.46 20.29 18.05
C GLY A 255 -1.70 19.01 17.27
N THR A 256 -1.87 17.91 17.98
CA THR A 256 -2.11 16.58 17.42
C THR A 256 -3.49 16.08 17.80
N GLN A 257 -4.19 15.51 16.84
CA GLN A 257 -5.50 14.90 17.02
C GLN A 257 -5.51 13.54 16.34
N VAL A 258 -6.23 12.56 16.88
CA VAL A 258 -6.34 11.24 16.24
C VAL A 258 -7.80 10.82 16.12
N MET A 259 -8.18 10.34 14.94
CA MET A 259 -9.51 9.83 14.65
C MET A 259 -9.50 8.31 14.60
N TYR A 260 -10.61 7.69 15.04
CA TYR A 260 -10.74 6.25 15.16
C TYR A 260 -12.17 5.77 14.81
N SER A 261 -12.32 4.47 14.53
CA SER A 261 -13.64 3.84 14.44
C SER A 261 -14.16 3.45 15.83
N GLU A 262 -15.43 3.74 16.09
CA GLU A 262 -16.08 3.34 17.34
C GLU A 262 -16.72 1.94 17.24
N SER A 263 -16.86 1.42 16.02
CA SER A 263 -17.64 0.22 15.71
C SER A 263 -16.83 -1.04 15.45
N ASP A 264 -15.53 -1.08 15.82
CA ASP A 264 -14.74 -2.28 15.61
C ASP A 264 -14.76 -3.26 16.79
N ASP A 265 -14.91 -4.56 16.46
CA ASP A 265 -14.90 -5.67 17.41
C ASP A 265 -13.49 -6.31 17.58
N ALA A 266 -12.45 -5.65 17.09
CA ALA A 266 -11.09 -6.18 17.12
C ALA A 266 -10.54 -6.31 18.54
N LYS A 267 -9.66 -7.29 18.79
CA LYS A 267 -8.96 -7.47 20.07
C LYS A 267 -8.20 -6.22 20.51
N LEU A 268 -7.60 -5.51 19.57
CA LEU A 268 -7.10 -4.15 19.73
C LEU A 268 -8.09 -3.23 19.04
N SER A 269 -8.91 -2.51 19.79
CA SER A 269 -9.86 -1.58 19.19
C SER A 269 -9.16 -0.38 18.55
N SER A 270 -9.77 0.19 17.51
CA SER A 270 -9.31 1.43 16.87
C SER A 270 -9.13 2.56 17.87
N LYS A 271 -10.01 2.65 18.85
CA LYS A 271 -9.89 3.64 19.95
C LYS A 271 -8.60 3.44 20.73
N LYS A 272 -8.27 2.20 21.09
CA LYS A 272 -7.03 1.91 21.84
C LYS A 272 -5.78 2.20 21.03
N LEU A 273 -5.80 1.87 19.73
CA LEU A 273 -4.74 2.24 18.79
C LEU A 273 -4.58 3.77 18.75
N ALA A 274 -5.68 4.52 18.60
CA ALA A 274 -5.66 5.97 18.55
C ALA A 274 -5.14 6.61 19.84
N GLU A 275 -5.50 6.09 21.02
CA GLU A 275 -4.96 6.53 22.33
C GLU A 275 -3.43 6.41 22.37
N ILE A 276 -2.91 5.27 21.89
CA ILE A 276 -1.47 5.01 21.88
C ILE A 276 -0.77 5.94 20.88
N CYS A 277 -1.33 6.10 19.67
CA CYS A 277 -0.78 7.01 18.67
C CYS A 277 -0.75 8.45 19.19
N LEU A 278 -1.87 8.96 19.71
CA LEU A 278 -1.97 10.32 20.23
C LEU A 278 -0.95 10.57 21.34
N LYS A 279 -0.91 9.69 22.34
CA LYS A 279 0.02 9.81 23.46
C LYS A 279 1.47 9.91 22.98
N ASN A 280 1.90 8.99 22.11
CA ASN A 280 3.29 8.94 21.68
C ASN A 280 3.67 10.12 20.78
N VAL A 281 2.79 10.54 19.87
CA VAL A 281 3.05 11.72 19.02
C VAL A 281 3.18 12.98 19.91
N VAL A 282 2.26 13.19 20.83
CA VAL A 282 2.31 14.35 21.76
C VAL A 282 3.55 14.32 22.65
N ASP A 283 3.86 13.19 23.27
CA ASP A 283 4.99 13.07 24.18
C ASP A 283 6.33 13.35 23.50
N THR A 284 6.45 13.00 22.21
CA THR A 284 7.73 13.17 21.51
C THR A 284 7.85 14.49 20.79
N THR A 285 6.76 15.00 20.19
CA THR A 285 6.79 16.28 19.47
C THR A 285 6.64 17.48 20.39
N GLY A 286 6.14 17.27 21.61
CA GLY A 286 5.72 18.37 22.50
C GLY A 286 4.51 19.13 21.97
N SER A 287 3.77 18.56 21.00
CA SER A 287 2.59 19.18 20.41
C SER A 287 1.44 19.26 21.43
N GLU A 288 0.54 20.23 21.24
CA GLU A 288 -0.68 20.32 22.02
C GLU A 288 -1.57 19.08 21.78
N ASN A 289 -2.04 18.45 22.87
CA ASN A 289 -2.95 17.32 22.78
C ASN A 289 -4.37 17.80 22.51
N ARG A 290 -4.89 17.56 21.30
CA ARG A 290 -6.25 17.94 20.90
C ARG A 290 -7.27 16.80 21.04
N GLY A 291 -6.85 15.68 21.62
CA GLY A 291 -7.72 14.55 21.94
C GLY A 291 -8.03 13.63 20.78
N LEU A 292 -9.00 12.76 21.03
CA LEU A 292 -9.52 11.77 20.09
C LEU A 292 -10.85 12.23 19.52
N LEU A 293 -11.09 11.92 18.25
CA LEU A 293 -12.37 12.11 17.58
C LEU A 293 -12.89 10.80 17.00
N LYS A 294 -14.23 10.64 17.01
CA LYS A 294 -14.91 9.61 16.26
C LYS A 294 -14.82 9.93 14.76
N GLY A 295 -14.27 9.01 13.99
CA GLY A 295 -14.01 9.20 12.58
C GLY A 295 -14.98 8.46 11.65
N ASP A 296 -16.13 7.98 12.14
CA ASP A 296 -17.05 7.12 11.37
C ASP A 296 -17.66 7.80 10.13
N SER A 297 -17.57 9.12 10.01
CA SER A 297 -17.89 9.85 8.79
C SER A 297 -16.81 9.74 7.69
N ILE A 298 -15.58 9.38 8.06
CA ILE A 298 -14.44 9.27 7.14
C ILE A 298 -14.45 7.88 6.51
N TYR A 299 -14.38 7.84 5.17
CA TYR A 299 -14.53 6.60 4.41
C TYR A 299 -13.60 5.49 4.88
N ILE A 300 -12.29 5.73 4.94
CA ILE A 300 -11.29 4.71 5.29
C ILE A 300 -11.45 4.21 6.74
N ILE A 301 -11.94 5.04 7.65
CA ILE A 301 -12.21 4.66 9.03
C ILE A 301 -13.46 3.79 9.10
N ARG A 302 -14.56 4.24 8.48
CA ARG A 302 -15.86 3.55 8.50
C ARG A 302 -15.81 2.18 7.81
N THR A 303 -15.00 2.04 6.75
CA THR A 303 -14.96 0.82 5.92
C THR A 303 -13.78 -0.09 6.27
N SER A 304 -12.92 0.29 7.19
CA SER A 304 -11.86 -0.56 7.70
C SER A 304 -12.45 -1.74 8.49
N LYS A 305 -11.97 -2.94 8.18
CA LYS A 305 -12.26 -4.19 8.89
C LYS A 305 -11.18 -4.55 9.92
N VAL A 306 -10.15 -3.71 10.00
CA VAL A 306 -9.01 -3.87 10.90
C VAL A 306 -8.87 -2.62 11.77
N PRO A 307 -8.18 -2.70 12.93
CA PRO A 307 -7.94 -1.54 13.78
C PRO A 307 -7.35 -0.37 13.01
N VAL A 308 -8.01 0.78 13.05
CA VAL A 308 -7.63 1.95 12.24
C VAL A 308 -7.47 3.20 13.10
N ALA A 309 -6.42 3.99 12.80
CA ALA A 309 -6.22 5.31 13.35
C ALA A 309 -5.78 6.28 12.24
N LEU A 310 -6.45 7.43 12.14
CA LEU A 310 -6.04 8.54 11.30
C LEU A 310 -5.42 9.62 12.20
N ILE A 311 -4.16 9.91 11.98
CA ILE A 311 -3.37 10.82 12.81
C ILE A 311 -3.23 12.15 12.09
N GLU A 312 -3.83 13.19 12.64
CA GLU A 312 -3.55 14.59 12.31
C GLU A 312 -2.33 15.01 13.12
N VAL A 313 -1.15 14.92 12.52
CA VAL A 313 0.13 15.12 13.22
C VAL A 313 0.29 16.57 13.68
N GLY A 314 -0.21 17.53 12.88
CA GLY A 314 -0.16 18.95 13.15
C GLY A 314 -1.30 19.70 12.46
N PHE A 315 -1.29 21.06 12.59
CA PHE A 315 -2.21 21.99 11.95
C PHE A 315 -1.44 23.10 11.23
#